data_9b0d552770fe66f9518a04aa14437f6e
#
_entry.id   9b0d552770fe66f9518a04aa14437f6e
#
_cell.length_a   1.000
_cell.length_b   1.000
_cell.length_c   1.000
_cell.angle_alpha   90.00
_cell.angle_beta   90.00
_cell.angle_gamma   90.00
#
_symmetry.space_group_name_H-M   'P 1'
#
loop_
_entity.id
_entity.type
_entity.pdbx_description
1 polymer ?
#
loop_
_entity_poly.entity_id
_entity_poly.type
_entity_poly.pdbx_seq_one_letter_code
_entity_poly.pdbx_strand_id
1 'polypeptide(L)'
;MEIAKLGEFGLIDRLTKDIEIKNESTKKGVGDDCAVLSYPDKEVLITTDLLMEGVHFDLTYIDLKHLGYKSAMVNISDVFAMNGTPRQITVSLAISKRFSVEDIETFYEGLRLACDKWGVDIVGGDTTSSYTGLAISITCIGEAAKEDIVYRNGAKNTDLICVSGDLGAAYMGLQLLEREKSVYYQQVEEAQKKKDKKALEMLAHFQPDFTGKEYLLQRQLQTEARGDIIQKLREAGIHPTAMMDISDGLS
;
A
#
# COMPACT_ATOMS: atom_id res chain seq x y z
N MET A 1 -25.12 -15.67 -3.28
CA MET A 1 -23.91 -16.11 -2.54
C MET A 1 -23.31 -14.87 -1.88
N GLU A 2 -22.96 -14.95 -0.61
CA GLU A 2 -22.37 -13.80 0.11
C GLU A 2 -20.91 -13.62 -0.30
N ILE A 3 -20.47 -12.39 -0.50
CA ILE A 3 -19.07 -12.06 -0.89
C ILE A 3 -18.07 -12.66 0.11
N ALA A 4 -18.38 -12.62 1.41
CA ALA A 4 -17.55 -13.17 2.48
C ALA A 4 -17.22 -14.68 2.32
N LYS A 5 -18.04 -15.44 1.57
CA LYS A 5 -17.79 -16.86 1.32
C LYS A 5 -16.85 -17.11 0.15
N LEU A 6 -16.69 -16.14 -0.74
CA LEU A 6 -15.79 -16.24 -1.90
C LEU A 6 -14.37 -15.78 -1.56
N GLY A 7 -14.22 -14.89 -0.58
CA GLY A 7 -13.00 -14.15 -0.38
C GLY A 7 -12.71 -13.16 -1.51
N GLU A 8 -11.65 -12.40 -1.40
CA GLU A 8 -11.26 -11.38 -2.37
C GLU A 8 -10.88 -11.98 -3.72
N PHE A 9 -9.95 -12.92 -3.75
CA PHE A 9 -9.50 -13.58 -4.99
C PHE A 9 -10.63 -14.30 -5.71
N GLY A 10 -11.50 -15.00 -4.97
CA GLY A 10 -12.65 -15.67 -5.57
C GLY A 10 -13.67 -14.69 -6.17
N LEU A 11 -13.80 -13.49 -5.59
CA LEU A 11 -14.63 -12.43 -6.17
C LEU A 11 -14.00 -11.86 -7.43
N ILE A 12 -12.70 -11.55 -7.42
CA ILE A 12 -11.95 -11.06 -8.57
C ILE A 12 -12.06 -12.04 -9.73
N ASP A 13 -11.76 -13.32 -9.51
CA ASP A 13 -11.85 -14.37 -10.53
C ASP A 13 -13.26 -14.44 -11.14
N ARG A 14 -14.30 -14.34 -10.32
CA ARG A 14 -15.69 -14.38 -10.78
C ARG A 14 -16.06 -13.18 -11.64
N LEU A 15 -15.60 -12.00 -11.29
CA LEU A 15 -15.88 -10.74 -11.99
C LEU A 15 -15.10 -10.61 -13.30
N THR A 16 -13.91 -11.21 -13.35
CA THR A 16 -12.97 -11.02 -14.47
C THR A 16 -12.92 -12.19 -15.45
N LYS A 17 -13.52 -13.33 -15.13
CA LYS A 17 -13.48 -14.57 -15.94
C LYS A 17 -13.96 -14.41 -17.38
N ASP A 18 -14.91 -13.48 -17.63
CA ASP A 18 -15.50 -13.24 -18.94
C ASP A 18 -14.91 -11.98 -19.62
N ILE A 19 -13.83 -11.40 -19.06
CA ILE A 19 -13.12 -10.25 -19.66
C ILE A 19 -12.23 -10.77 -20.79
N GLU A 20 -12.56 -10.35 -22.02
CA GLU A 20 -11.77 -10.65 -23.21
C GLU A 20 -10.76 -9.54 -23.48
N ILE A 21 -9.51 -9.92 -23.69
CA ILE A 21 -8.46 -9.00 -24.16
C ILE A 21 -8.73 -8.69 -25.63
N LYS A 22 -8.90 -7.40 -25.96
CA LYS A 22 -9.25 -6.93 -27.32
C LYS A 22 -8.10 -6.25 -28.05
N ASN A 23 -7.06 -5.84 -27.32
CA ASN A 23 -5.93 -5.11 -27.87
C ASN A 23 -4.69 -5.98 -27.88
N GLU A 24 -3.98 -6.04 -29.01
CA GLU A 24 -2.73 -6.79 -29.16
C GLU A 24 -1.63 -6.31 -28.22
N SER A 25 -1.66 -5.02 -27.82
CA SER A 25 -0.74 -4.47 -26.84
C SER A 25 -0.96 -4.98 -25.42
N THR A 26 -2.13 -5.54 -25.09
CA THR A 26 -2.38 -6.13 -23.77
C THR A 26 -1.84 -7.55 -23.72
N LYS A 27 -0.68 -7.73 -23.12
CA LYS A 27 -0.02 -9.03 -23.02
C LYS A 27 -0.52 -9.85 -21.84
N LYS A 28 -0.75 -9.20 -20.71
CA LYS A 28 -1.37 -9.77 -19.53
C LYS A 28 -2.33 -8.75 -18.91
N GLY A 29 -3.55 -9.15 -18.66
CA GLY A 29 -4.53 -8.41 -17.88
C GLY A 29 -4.50 -8.82 -16.41
N VAL A 30 -5.68 -9.13 -15.85
CA VAL A 30 -5.84 -9.53 -14.45
C VAL A 30 -5.08 -10.82 -14.11
N GLY A 31 -4.57 -10.93 -12.89
CA GLY A 31 -4.00 -12.17 -12.33
C GLY A 31 -2.49 -12.13 -12.04
N ASP A 32 -1.92 -10.93 -11.89
CA ASP A 32 -0.55 -10.69 -11.39
C ASP A 32 -0.51 -9.34 -10.67
N ASP A 33 0.66 -8.95 -10.09
CA ASP A 33 0.83 -7.68 -9.38
C ASP A 33 0.59 -6.46 -10.30
N CYS A 34 0.95 -6.58 -11.59
CA CYS A 34 0.64 -5.55 -12.59
C CYS A 34 -0.01 -6.15 -13.84
N ALA A 35 -0.79 -5.37 -14.54
CA ALA A 35 -1.08 -5.63 -15.96
C ALA A 35 0.16 -5.35 -16.80
N VAL A 36 0.35 -6.09 -17.92
CA VAL A 36 1.49 -5.92 -18.83
C VAL A 36 0.99 -5.49 -20.19
N LEU A 37 1.46 -4.33 -20.64
CA LEU A 37 1.21 -3.80 -21.97
C LEU A 37 2.50 -3.80 -22.79
N SER A 38 2.47 -4.40 -23.97
CA SER A 38 3.62 -4.54 -24.85
C SER A 38 3.68 -3.41 -25.87
N TYR A 39 4.82 -2.76 -25.94
CA TYR A 39 5.14 -1.76 -26.94
C TYR A 39 6.46 -2.11 -27.64
N PRO A 40 6.81 -1.50 -28.81
CA PRO A 40 7.94 -1.96 -29.61
C PRO A 40 9.27 -2.14 -28.86
N ASP A 41 9.58 -1.24 -27.91
CA ASP A 41 10.88 -1.18 -27.27
C ASP A 41 10.85 -1.61 -25.79
N LYS A 42 9.66 -1.80 -25.19
CA LYS A 42 9.49 -2.12 -23.77
C LYS A 42 8.11 -2.63 -23.44
N GLU A 43 8.02 -3.28 -22.30
CA GLU A 43 6.76 -3.62 -21.66
C GLU A 43 6.40 -2.53 -20.63
N VAL A 44 5.14 -2.12 -20.58
CA VAL A 44 4.61 -1.18 -19.58
C VAL A 44 3.85 -1.97 -18.53
N LEU A 45 4.18 -1.74 -17.27
CA LEU A 45 3.54 -2.32 -16.11
C LEU A 45 2.58 -1.29 -15.53
N ILE A 46 1.35 -1.70 -15.23
CA ILE A 46 0.33 -0.81 -14.65
C ILE A 46 -0.32 -1.53 -13.49
N THR A 47 -0.31 -0.88 -12.33
CA THR A 47 -1.02 -1.33 -11.14
C THR A 47 -1.85 -0.20 -10.54
N THR A 48 -2.83 -0.54 -9.70
CA THR A 48 -3.62 0.44 -8.96
C THR A 48 -4.12 -0.13 -7.65
N ASP A 49 -3.97 0.66 -6.58
CA ASP A 49 -4.50 0.38 -5.26
C ASP A 49 -5.56 1.40 -4.84
N LEU A 50 -6.47 0.95 -4.00
CA LEU A 50 -7.49 1.78 -3.35
C LEU A 50 -7.37 1.66 -1.84
N LEU A 51 -7.00 2.74 -1.17
CA LEU A 51 -6.92 2.81 0.28
C LEU A 51 -8.13 3.57 0.85
N MET A 52 -8.84 2.94 1.77
CA MET A 52 -10.04 3.48 2.42
C MET A 52 -9.78 3.71 3.89
N GLU A 53 -10.15 4.90 4.37
CA GLU A 53 -10.14 5.19 5.81
C GLU A 53 -11.05 4.24 6.58
N GLY A 54 -10.55 3.76 7.74
CA GLY A 54 -11.23 2.78 8.57
C GLY A 54 -11.11 1.34 8.08
N VAL A 55 -10.48 1.10 6.92
CA VAL A 55 -10.18 -0.23 6.38
C VAL A 55 -8.67 -0.43 6.26
N HIS A 56 -8.00 0.39 5.45
CA HIS A 56 -6.56 0.25 5.17
C HIS A 56 -5.68 1.15 6.03
N PHE A 57 -6.28 2.19 6.62
CA PHE A 57 -5.60 3.11 7.53
C PHE A 57 -6.59 3.75 8.51
N ASP A 58 -6.06 4.21 9.65
CA ASP A 58 -6.83 4.93 10.66
C ASP A 58 -6.05 6.18 11.10
N LEU A 59 -6.64 7.35 10.89
CA LEU A 59 -6.05 8.64 11.20
C LEU A 59 -5.93 8.93 12.71
N THR A 60 -6.36 8.02 13.58
CA THR A 60 -6.10 8.13 15.01
C THR A 60 -4.65 7.82 15.37
N TYR A 61 -3.91 7.09 14.52
CA TYR A 61 -2.52 6.71 14.76
C TYR A 61 -1.58 6.85 13.55
N ILE A 62 -2.07 7.12 12.34
CA ILE A 62 -1.22 7.46 11.20
C ILE A 62 -1.44 8.93 10.85
N ASP A 63 -0.38 9.72 10.72
CA ASP A 63 -0.48 11.07 10.20
C ASP A 63 -0.56 11.08 8.66
N LEU A 64 -1.03 12.20 8.11
CA LEU A 64 -1.27 12.33 6.67
C LEU A 64 0.03 12.29 5.85
N LYS A 65 1.16 12.69 6.42
CA LYS A 65 2.46 12.61 5.72
C LYS A 65 2.91 11.15 5.57
N HIS A 66 2.84 10.35 6.64
CA HIS A 66 3.11 8.92 6.56
C HIS A 66 2.10 8.20 5.66
N LEU A 67 0.83 8.61 5.70
CA LEU A 67 -0.19 8.04 4.82
C LEU A 67 0.11 8.33 3.34
N GLY A 68 0.51 9.56 3.00
CA GLY A 68 0.91 9.92 1.64
C GLY A 68 2.10 9.09 1.15
N TYR A 69 3.11 8.93 2.00
CA TYR A 69 4.28 8.09 1.72
C TYR A 69 3.89 6.63 1.47
N LYS A 70 3.12 6.04 2.39
CA LYS A 70 2.62 4.66 2.29
C LYS A 70 1.81 4.44 1.01
N SER A 71 0.91 5.38 0.69
CA SER A 71 0.04 5.26 -0.48
C SER A 71 0.80 5.18 -1.81
N ALA A 72 1.94 5.87 -1.94
CA ALA A 72 2.81 5.72 -3.11
C ALA A 72 3.60 4.41 -3.05
N MET A 73 4.14 4.06 -1.86
CA MET A 73 5.02 2.90 -1.71
C MET A 73 4.35 1.57 -2.01
N VAL A 74 3.07 1.38 -1.67
CA VAL A 74 2.37 0.13 -1.98
C VAL A 74 2.30 -0.10 -3.49
N ASN A 75 1.93 0.91 -4.27
CA ASN A 75 1.88 0.84 -5.73
C ASN A 75 3.27 0.71 -6.40
N ILE A 76 4.28 1.39 -5.85
CA ILE A 76 5.68 1.27 -6.31
C ILE A 76 6.19 -0.16 -6.04
N SER A 77 5.75 -0.80 -4.95
CA SER A 77 6.08 -2.17 -4.58
C SER A 77 5.67 -3.18 -5.66
N ASP A 78 4.44 -3.08 -6.19
CA ASP A 78 3.94 -3.97 -7.25
C ASP A 78 4.82 -3.96 -8.50
N VAL A 79 5.25 -2.76 -8.90
CA VAL A 79 6.14 -2.64 -10.06
C VAL A 79 7.50 -3.30 -9.79
N PHE A 80 8.06 -3.14 -8.60
CA PHE A 80 9.28 -3.83 -8.20
C PHE A 80 9.08 -5.34 -8.07
N ALA A 81 7.91 -5.80 -7.61
CA ALA A 81 7.58 -7.22 -7.51
C ALA A 81 7.62 -7.94 -8.86
N MET A 82 7.43 -7.20 -9.97
CA MET A 82 7.57 -7.73 -11.32
C MET A 82 8.94 -7.40 -11.96
N ASN A 83 9.95 -7.05 -11.16
CA ASN A 83 11.28 -6.62 -11.61
C ASN A 83 11.24 -5.40 -12.55
N GLY A 84 10.19 -4.58 -12.46
CA GLY A 84 10.04 -3.35 -13.22
C GLY A 84 10.73 -2.15 -12.58
N THR A 85 10.70 -1.02 -13.27
CA THR A 85 11.15 0.27 -12.78
C THR A 85 9.95 1.22 -12.78
N PRO A 86 9.47 1.69 -11.61
CA PRO A 86 8.36 2.65 -11.53
C PRO A 86 8.77 3.98 -12.17
N ARG A 87 7.85 4.63 -12.86
CA ARG A 87 8.11 5.88 -13.60
C ARG A 87 7.13 6.99 -13.28
N GLN A 88 5.84 6.71 -13.29
CA GLN A 88 4.81 7.71 -13.07
C GLN A 88 3.73 7.19 -12.13
N ILE A 89 3.06 8.13 -11.44
CA ILE A 89 1.81 7.85 -10.72
C ILE A 89 0.73 8.87 -11.07
N THR A 90 -0.53 8.43 -10.99
CA THR A 90 -1.70 9.30 -10.87
C THR A 90 -2.35 9.11 -9.51
N VAL A 91 -2.94 10.18 -8.95
CA VAL A 91 -3.49 10.20 -7.58
C VAL A 91 -4.93 10.68 -7.61
N SER A 92 -5.87 9.83 -7.27
CA SER A 92 -7.28 10.19 -7.15
C SER A 92 -7.69 10.20 -5.67
N LEU A 93 -8.31 11.30 -5.22
CA LEU A 93 -8.72 11.51 -3.84
C LEU A 93 -10.22 11.78 -3.74
N ALA A 94 -10.90 11.09 -2.83
CA ALA A 94 -12.23 11.45 -2.38
C ALA A 94 -12.13 12.00 -0.94
N ILE A 95 -12.41 13.30 -0.75
CA ILE A 95 -12.07 14.05 0.45
C ILE A 95 -13.34 14.48 1.17
N SER A 96 -13.48 14.16 2.46
CA SER A 96 -14.59 14.63 3.27
C SER A 96 -14.34 16.05 3.78
N LYS A 97 -15.43 16.74 4.16
CA LYS A 97 -15.43 18.15 4.62
C LYS A 97 -14.60 18.41 5.90
N ARG A 98 -14.14 17.38 6.58
CA ARG A 98 -13.32 17.53 7.80
C ARG A 98 -11.87 17.89 7.52
N PHE A 99 -11.40 17.67 6.30
CA PHE A 99 -10.02 17.97 5.91
C PHE A 99 -9.90 19.42 5.42
N SER A 100 -8.82 20.06 5.85
CA SER A 100 -8.39 21.35 5.34
C SER A 100 -7.49 21.21 4.10
N VAL A 101 -7.15 22.32 3.48
CA VAL A 101 -6.17 22.33 2.38
C VAL A 101 -4.80 21.90 2.89
N GLU A 102 -4.41 22.37 4.07
CA GLU A 102 -3.13 22.08 4.72
C GLU A 102 -2.98 20.59 5.04
N ASP A 103 -4.08 19.92 5.39
CA ASP A 103 -4.11 18.47 5.58
C ASP A 103 -3.74 17.73 4.29
N ILE A 104 -4.30 18.15 3.18
CA ILE A 104 -4.01 17.53 1.87
C ILE A 104 -2.60 17.91 1.38
N GLU A 105 -2.13 19.12 1.65
CA GLU A 105 -0.73 19.49 1.39
C GLU A 105 0.24 18.60 2.17
N THR A 106 -0.05 18.30 3.45
CA THR A 106 0.73 17.39 4.28
C THR A 106 0.75 15.96 3.71
N PHE A 107 -0.40 15.48 3.22
CA PHE A 107 -0.48 14.20 2.51
C PHE A 107 0.43 14.20 1.27
N TYR A 108 0.37 15.25 0.46
CA TYR A 108 1.21 15.37 -0.73
C TYR A 108 2.70 15.55 -0.42
N GLU A 109 3.08 16.09 0.74
CA GLU A 109 4.48 16.09 1.17
C GLU A 109 5.02 14.66 1.33
N GLY A 110 4.27 13.78 1.98
CA GLY A 110 4.64 12.37 2.12
C GLY A 110 4.70 11.65 0.79
N LEU A 111 3.70 11.88 -0.06
CA LEU A 111 3.64 11.31 -1.40
C LEU A 111 4.88 11.70 -2.24
N ARG A 112 5.25 12.99 -2.23
CA ARG A 112 6.45 13.48 -2.93
C ARG A 112 7.72 12.83 -2.40
N LEU A 113 7.88 12.68 -1.08
CA LEU A 113 9.06 12.02 -0.52
C LEU A 113 9.22 10.58 -1.03
N ALA A 114 8.12 9.84 -1.17
CA ALA A 114 8.15 8.49 -1.75
C ALA A 114 8.53 8.51 -3.23
N CYS A 115 7.94 9.43 -3.99
CA CYS A 115 8.21 9.60 -5.41
C CYS A 115 9.65 10.04 -5.68
N ASP A 116 10.17 11.02 -4.93
CA ASP A 116 11.54 11.51 -5.05
C ASP A 116 12.57 10.41 -4.76
N LYS A 117 12.29 9.56 -3.78
CA LYS A 117 13.17 8.43 -3.43
C LYS A 117 13.39 7.47 -4.60
N TRP A 118 12.38 7.25 -5.42
CA TRP A 118 12.43 6.29 -6.52
C TRP A 118 12.43 6.92 -7.92
N GLY A 119 12.49 8.24 -8.01
CA GLY A 119 12.48 8.97 -9.28
C GLY A 119 11.17 8.80 -10.05
N VAL A 120 10.04 8.84 -9.34
CA VAL A 120 8.69 8.67 -9.89
C VAL A 120 8.03 10.03 -10.05
N ASP A 121 7.45 10.30 -11.21
CA ASP A 121 6.73 11.55 -11.50
C ASP A 121 5.25 11.44 -11.09
N ILE A 122 4.73 12.46 -10.42
CA ILE A 122 3.29 12.63 -10.22
C ILE A 122 2.75 13.35 -11.46
N VAL A 123 2.02 12.63 -12.31
CA VAL A 123 1.62 13.15 -13.64
C VAL A 123 0.16 13.56 -13.75
N GLY A 124 -0.64 13.38 -12.70
CA GLY A 124 -2.04 13.78 -12.69
C GLY A 124 -2.86 13.06 -11.63
N GLY A 125 -4.17 13.12 -11.80
CA GLY A 125 -5.12 12.49 -10.88
C GLY A 125 -6.48 13.15 -10.95
N ASP A 126 -7.31 12.89 -9.94
CA ASP A 126 -8.65 13.46 -9.80
C ASP A 126 -8.94 13.78 -8.34
N THR A 127 -9.86 14.72 -8.09
CA THR A 127 -10.28 15.07 -6.74
C THR A 127 -11.79 15.24 -6.69
N THR A 128 -12.44 14.50 -5.79
CA THR A 128 -13.88 14.58 -5.59
C THR A 128 -14.22 14.69 -4.09
N SER A 129 -15.46 14.94 -3.77
CA SER A 129 -15.93 14.98 -2.38
C SER A 129 -16.33 13.57 -1.90
N SER A 130 -16.11 13.32 -0.59
CA SER A 130 -16.61 12.16 0.13
C SER A 130 -17.55 12.57 1.25
N TYR A 131 -18.52 11.71 1.55
CA TYR A 131 -19.39 11.89 2.73
C TYR A 131 -18.79 11.25 4.00
N THR A 132 -17.88 10.31 3.87
CA THR A 132 -17.44 9.39 4.94
C THR A 132 -15.92 9.22 5.01
N GLY A 133 -15.14 10.29 5.08
CA GLY A 133 -13.70 10.14 5.30
C GLY A 133 -12.86 10.37 4.03
N LEU A 134 -11.69 9.74 3.99
CA LEU A 134 -10.71 9.85 2.92
C LEU A 134 -10.60 8.52 2.17
N ALA A 135 -10.70 8.58 0.85
CA ALA A 135 -10.36 7.48 -0.02
C ALA A 135 -9.25 7.92 -1.00
N ILE A 136 -8.29 7.07 -1.21
CA ILE A 136 -7.08 7.34 -2.01
C ILE A 136 -6.96 6.22 -3.04
N SER A 137 -6.94 6.56 -4.31
CA SER A 137 -6.59 5.61 -5.37
C SER A 137 -5.36 6.12 -6.11
N ILE A 138 -4.32 5.27 -6.17
CA ILE A 138 -3.10 5.58 -6.89
C ILE A 138 -2.91 4.53 -7.98
N THR A 139 -2.64 4.99 -9.19
CA THR A 139 -2.22 4.12 -10.28
C THR A 139 -0.75 4.38 -10.53
N CYS A 140 0.07 3.32 -10.48
CA CYS A 140 1.49 3.38 -10.82
C CYS A 140 1.75 2.78 -12.19
N ILE A 141 2.58 3.48 -12.96
CA ILE A 141 3.03 3.06 -14.29
C ILE A 141 4.54 2.83 -14.20
N GLY A 142 4.95 1.63 -14.56
CA GLY A 142 6.35 1.22 -14.63
C GLY A 142 6.71 0.67 -16.00
N GLU A 143 7.98 0.33 -16.17
CA GLU A 143 8.48 -0.27 -17.39
C GLU A 143 9.55 -1.32 -17.09
N ALA A 144 9.67 -2.30 -17.99
CA ALA A 144 10.76 -3.29 -17.98
C ALA A 144 11.08 -3.73 -19.41
N ALA A 145 12.30 -4.25 -19.62
CA ALA A 145 12.56 -5.04 -20.81
C ALA A 145 11.77 -6.37 -20.72
N LYS A 146 11.38 -6.90 -21.86
CA LYS A 146 10.50 -8.07 -21.92
C LYS A 146 11.08 -9.30 -21.22
N GLU A 147 12.39 -9.47 -21.35
CA GLU A 147 13.17 -10.56 -20.75
C GLU A 147 13.37 -10.40 -19.24
N ASP A 148 13.21 -9.18 -18.72
CA ASP A 148 13.45 -8.86 -17.31
C ASP A 148 12.21 -9.06 -16.44
N ILE A 149 11.02 -9.15 -17.03
CA ILE A 149 9.78 -9.27 -16.26
C ILE A 149 9.74 -10.62 -15.51
N VAL A 150 9.47 -10.54 -14.22
CA VAL A 150 9.24 -11.72 -13.36
C VAL A 150 7.76 -11.77 -12.99
N TYR A 151 7.15 -12.93 -13.20
CA TYR A 151 5.74 -13.20 -12.87
C TYR A 151 5.65 -14.02 -11.59
N ARG A 152 4.51 -13.96 -10.88
CA ARG A 152 4.28 -14.77 -9.67
C ARG A 152 4.14 -16.27 -9.93
N ASN A 153 3.83 -16.69 -11.14
CA ASN A 153 3.57 -18.08 -11.53
C ASN A 153 4.75 -18.81 -12.15
N GLY A 154 5.97 -18.27 -12.06
CA GLY A 154 7.17 -18.83 -12.70
C GLY A 154 7.93 -19.87 -11.85
N ALA A 155 7.59 -20.04 -10.57
CA ALA A 155 8.30 -20.92 -9.64
C ALA A 155 8.27 -22.38 -10.07
N LYS A 156 9.38 -23.08 -9.82
CA LYS A 156 9.60 -24.49 -10.19
C LYS A 156 9.82 -25.35 -8.95
N ASN A 157 9.62 -26.66 -9.11
CA ASN A 157 9.96 -27.60 -8.04
C ASN A 157 11.46 -27.51 -7.72
N THR A 158 11.79 -27.46 -6.43
CA THR A 158 13.14 -27.28 -5.88
C THR A 158 13.70 -25.85 -5.89
N ASP A 159 12.96 -24.85 -6.34
CA ASP A 159 13.36 -23.46 -6.18
C ASP A 159 13.45 -23.10 -4.69
N LEU A 160 14.42 -22.23 -4.35
CA LEU A 160 14.55 -21.70 -3.01
C LEU A 160 13.54 -20.55 -2.80
N ILE A 161 12.80 -20.60 -1.72
CA ILE A 161 11.92 -19.51 -1.30
C ILE A 161 12.74 -18.53 -0.47
N CYS A 162 12.87 -17.30 -0.96
CA CYS A 162 13.60 -16.23 -0.30
C CYS A 162 12.66 -15.09 0.06
N VAL A 163 12.81 -14.55 1.26
CA VAL A 163 12.05 -13.39 1.75
C VAL A 163 13.02 -12.27 2.08
N SER A 164 12.72 -11.05 1.60
CA SER A 164 13.47 -9.86 1.99
C SER A 164 12.74 -9.13 3.12
N GLY A 165 13.46 -8.81 4.21
CA GLY A 165 12.89 -8.22 5.42
C GLY A 165 12.42 -9.30 6.40
N ASP A 166 11.37 -8.99 7.14
CA ASP A 166 10.76 -9.88 8.12
C ASP A 166 9.26 -10.04 7.86
N LEU A 167 8.69 -11.10 8.41
CA LEU A 167 7.27 -11.39 8.36
C LEU A 167 6.64 -11.15 9.74
N GLY A 168 5.48 -10.49 9.74
CA GLY A 168 4.67 -10.27 10.93
C GLY A 168 4.99 -9.00 11.73
N ALA A 169 6.13 -8.31 11.52
CA ALA A 169 6.46 -7.11 12.28
C ALA A 169 5.46 -5.96 12.03
N ALA A 170 5.03 -5.76 10.78
CA ALA A 170 4.00 -4.75 10.47
C ALA A 170 2.66 -5.08 11.15
N TYR A 171 2.24 -6.35 11.11
CA TYR A 171 1.02 -6.80 11.80
C TYR A 171 1.12 -6.61 13.31
N MET A 172 2.25 -6.91 13.93
CA MET A 172 2.46 -6.67 15.36
C MET A 172 2.45 -5.17 15.69
N GLY A 173 2.96 -4.33 14.80
CA GLY A 173 2.85 -2.87 14.90
C GLY A 173 1.40 -2.41 14.88
N LEU A 174 0.59 -2.94 13.95
CA LEU A 174 -0.86 -2.68 13.90
C LEU A 174 -1.55 -3.10 15.20
N GLN A 175 -1.27 -4.30 15.71
CA GLN A 175 -1.88 -4.79 16.97
C GLN A 175 -1.54 -3.89 18.17
N LEU A 176 -0.33 -3.35 18.23
CA LEU A 176 0.06 -2.38 19.27
C LEU A 176 -0.75 -1.08 19.15
N LEU A 177 -0.88 -0.53 17.95
CA LEU A 177 -1.64 0.70 17.69
C LEU A 177 -3.12 0.53 18.02
N GLU A 178 -3.74 -0.55 17.56
CA GLU A 178 -5.15 -0.86 17.85
C GLU A 178 -5.41 -1.11 19.34
N ARG A 179 -4.47 -1.75 20.04
CA ARG A 179 -4.56 -1.92 21.50
C ARG A 179 -4.56 -0.58 22.23
N GLU A 180 -3.60 0.30 21.93
CA GLU A 180 -3.51 1.62 22.58
C GLU A 180 -4.72 2.48 22.27
N LYS A 181 -5.21 2.46 21.02
CA LYS A 181 -6.46 3.10 20.62
C LYS A 181 -7.66 2.58 21.44
N SER A 182 -7.79 1.26 21.58
CA SER A 182 -8.87 0.64 22.36
C SER A 182 -8.82 1.04 23.84
N VAL A 183 -7.64 1.02 24.44
CA VAL A 183 -7.42 1.45 25.84
C VAL A 183 -7.78 2.92 26.01
N TYR A 184 -7.35 3.79 25.10
CA TYR A 184 -7.68 5.21 25.10
C TYR A 184 -9.21 5.44 25.08
N TYR A 185 -9.92 4.82 24.12
CA TYR A 185 -11.37 4.99 24.04
C TYR A 185 -12.12 4.44 25.25
N GLN A 186 -11.68 3.32 25.83
CA GLN A 186 -12.27 2.80 27.08
C GLN A 186 -12.12 3.80 28.23
N GLN A 187 -10.93 4.39 28.39
CA GLN A 187 -10.67 5.40 29.42
C GLN A 187 -11.50 6.68 29.21
N VAL A 188 -11.65 7.13 27.96
CA VAL A 188 -12.49 8.27 27.61
C VAL A 188 -13.96 7.98 27.95
N GLU A 189 -14.49 6.82 27.59
CA GLU A 189 -15.86 6.41 27.88
C GLU A 189 -16.13 6.33 29.40
N GLU A 190 -15.19 5.77 30.17
CA GLU A 190 -15.30 5.73 31.63
C GLU A 190 -15.29 7.12 32.26
N ALA A 191 -14.37 8.01 31.81
CA ALA A 191 -14.30 9.36 32.31
C ALA A 191 -15.58 10.16 31.98
N GLN A 192 -16.16 9.96 30.80
CA GLN A 192 -17.44 10.56 30.39
C GLN A 192 -18.60 10.06 31.28
N LYS A 193 -18.69 8.74 31.52
CA LYS A 193 -19.70 8.15 32.39
C LYS A 193 -19.62 8.69 33.82
N LYS A 194 -18.41 8.89 34.34
CA LYS A 194 -18.15 9.45 35.69
C LYS A 194 -18.20 10.98 35.70
N LYS A 195 -18.37 11.65 34.56
CA LYS A 195 -18.30 13.11 34.38
C LYS A 195 -17.00 13.72 34.95
N ASP A 196 -15.92 12.98 34.87
CA ASP A 196 -14.60 13.37 35.38
C ASP A 196 -13.86 14.27 34.37
N LYS A 197 -14.06 15.59 34.50
CA LYS A 197 -13.44 16.58 33.62
C LYS A 197 -11.91 16.54 33.67
N LYS A 198 -11.32 16.29 34.85
CA LYS A 198 -9.87 16.25 35.00
C LYS A 198 -9.26 15.05 34.25
N ALA A 199 -9.90 13.89 34.35
CA ALA A 199 -9.49 12.72 33.57
C ALA A 199 -9.60 12.97 32.06
N LEU A 200 -10.68 13.61 31.59
CA LEU A 200 -10.84 13.97 30.17
C LEU A 200 -9.76 14.95 29.68
N GLU A 201 -9.37 15.95 30.50
CA GLU A 201 -8.28 16.87 30.18
C GLU A 201 -6.93 16.14 30.10
N MET A 202 -6.67 15.20 31.02
CA MET A 202 -5.45 14.37 30.96
C MET A 202 -5.41 13.48 29.72
N LEU A 203 -6.54 12.87 29.37
CA LEU A 203 -6.66 12.01 28.18
C LEU A 203 -6.52 12.80 26.88
N ALA A 204 -6.91 14.08 26.82
CA ALA A 204 -6.70 14.91 25.65
C ALA A 204 -5.21 15.13 25.29
N HIS A 205 -4.31 14.90 26.26
CA HIS A 205 -2.84 14.97 26.06
C HIS A 205 -2.17 13.59 26.17
N PHE A 206 -2.96 12.54 26.14
CA PHE A 206 -2.43 11.16 26.23
C PHE A 206 -1.52 10.86 25.04
N GLN A 207 -0.34 10.36 25.35
CA GLN A 207 0.56 9.80 24.36
C GLN A 207 0.95 8.39 24.82
N PRO A 208 0.69 7.36 23.99
CA PRO A 208 1.09 6.01 24.35
C PRO A 208 2.61 5.85 24.39
N ASP A 209 3.09 5.03 25.33
CA ASP A 209 4.51 4.71 25.41
C ASP A 209 4.84 3.52 24.50
N PHE A 210 5.62 3.78 23.48
CA PHE A 210 6.10 2.79 22.51
C PHE A 210 7.60 2.50 22.65
N THR A 211 8.22 2.87 23.78
CA THR A 211 9.64 2.62 24.02
C THR A 211 10.01 1.15 23.80
N GLY A 212 11.03 0.90 22.99
CA GLY A 212 11.50 -0.44 22.61
C GLY A 212 10.62 -1.16 21.56
N LYS A 213 9.64 -0.47 20.97
CA LYS A 213 8.74 -1.01 19.94
C LYS A 213 8.79 -0.22 18.63
N GLU A 214 9.74 0.69 18.53
CA GLU A 214 9.89 1.64 17.41
C GLU A 214 9.99 0.89 16.08
N TYR A 215 10.70 -0.23 16.04
CA TYR A 215 10.82 -1.07 14.85
C TYR A 215 9.47 -1.59 14.34
N LEU A 216 8.62 -2.09 15.23
CA LEU A 216 7.30 -2.61 14.87
C LEU A 216 6.39 -1.51 14.31
N LEU A 217 6.43 -0.32 14.95
CA LEU A 217 5.68 0.83 14.47
C LEU A 217 6.18 1.33 13.13
N GLN A 218 7.50 1.40 12.97
CA GLN A 218 8.12 1.79 11.71
C GLN A 218 7.69 0.86 10.57
N ARG A 219 7.68 -0.46 10.80
CA ARG A 219 7.26 -1.44 9.80
C ARG A 219 5.80 -1.26 9.37
N GLN A 220 4.92 -0.82 10.27
CA GLN A 220 3.50 -0.57 9.98
C GLN A 220 3.24 0.80 9.36
N LEU A 221 3.88 1.85 9.88
CA LEU A 221 3.58 3.24 9.50
C LEU A 221 4.44 3.74 8.34
N GLN A 222 5.68 3.22 8.20
CA GLN A 222 6.64 3.59 7.16
C GLN A 222 6.91 2.38 6.27
N THR A 223 5.92 2.00 5.48
CA THR A 223 6.03 0.91 4.50
C THR A 223 7.07 1.27 3.44
N GLU A 224 7.96 0.33 3.12
CA GLU A 224 9.03 0.50 2.15
C GLU A 224 8.94 -0.52 1.02
N ALA A 225 8.91 -0.02 -0.21
CA ALA A 225 9.09 -0.86 -1.38
C ALA A 225 10.54 -1.39 -1.45
N ARG A 226 10.70 -2.67 -1.82
CA ARG A 226 12.01 -3.35 -1.79
C ARG A 226 12.81 -3.18 -3.09
N GLY A 227 12.77 -1.98 -3.67
CA GLY A 227 13.59 -1.62 -4.85
C GLY A 227 15.09 -1.78 -4.62
N ASP A 228 15.56 -1.63 -3.36
CA ASP A 228 16.94 -1.91 -2.96
C ASP A 228 17.36 -3.37 -3.22
N ILE A 229 16.46 -4.31 -3.00
CA ILE A 229 16.71 -5.74 -3.29
C ILE A 229 16.67 -6.01 -4.79
N ILE A 230 15.71 -5.43 -5.51
CA ILE A 230 15.62 -5.56 -6.97
C ILE A 230 16.89 -5.04 -7.64
N GLN A 231 17.40 -3.90 -7.20
CA GLN A 231 18.67 -3.38 -7.69
C GLN A 231 19.84 -4.34 -7.45
N LYS A 232 19.95 -4.89 -6.23
CA LYS A 232 21.02 -5.86 -5.88
C LYS A 232 20.92 -7.14 -6.69
N LEU A 233 19.71 -7.65 -6.96
CA LEU A 233 19.51 -8.83 -7.80
C LEU A 233 19.99 -8.57 -9.23
N ARG A 234 19.64 -7.40 -9.79
CA ARG A 234 20.10 -6.98 -11.13
C ARG A 234 21.63 -6.84 -11.18
N GLU A 235 22.23 -6.17 -10.19
CA GLU A 235 23.70 -6.02 -10.10
C GLU A 235 24.42 -7.36 -9.97
N ALA A 236 23.83 -8.33 -9.30
CA ALA A 236 24.35 -9.69 -9.17
C ALA A 236 24.08 -10.59 -10.38
N GLY A 237 23.31 -10.11 -11.37
CA GLY A 237 22.89 -10.93 -12.51
C GLY A 237 21.93 -12.06 -12.13
N ILE A 238 21.22 -11.93 -11.00
CA ILE A 238 20.26 -12.91 -10.53
C ILE A 238 18.87 -12.55 -11.04
N HIS A 239 18.27 -13.47 -11.80
CA HIS A 239 16.90 -13.35 -12.28
C HIS A 239 16.03 -14.40 -11.57
N PRO A 240 15.14 -14.01 -10.63
CA PRO A 240 14.24 -14.92 -9.93
C PRO A 240 13.29 -15.62 -10.90
N THR A 241 12.91 -16.86 -10.60
CA THR A 241 11.93 -17.61 -11.39
C THR A 241 10.51 -17.14 -11.16
N ALA A 242 10.22 -16.63 -9.96
CA ALA A 242 8.96 -15.98 -9.57
C ALA A 242 9.21 -14.92 -8.51
N MET A 243 8.41 -13.89 -8.49
CA MET A 243 8.38 -12.89 -7.42
C MET A 243 6.94 -12.44 -7.19
N MET A 244 6.70 -11.95 -5.99
CA MET A 244 5.53 -11.17 -5.59
C MET A 244 5.92 -10.30 -4.40
N ASP A 245 5.23 -9.21 -4.18
CA ASP A 245 5.35 -8.48 -2.94
C ASP A 245 4.47 -9.09 -1.84
N ILE A 246 4.64 -8.63 -0.62
CA ILE A 246 3.85 -9.07 0.54
C ILE A 246 3.27 -7.81 1.19
N SER A 247 2.15 -7.34 0.66
CA SER A 247 1.41 -6.19 1.16
C SER A 247 0.45 -6.56 2.29
N ASP A 248 -0.22 -7.72 2.18
CA ASP A 248 -1.30 -8.17 3.09
C ASP A 248 -0.92 -9.37 3.97
N GLY A 249 0.31 -9.82 3.91
CA GLY A 249 0.80 -10.99 4.64
C GLY A 249 0.90 -12.24 3.78
N LEU A 250 1.25 -13.38 4.41
CA LEU A 250 1.42 -14.68 3.74
C LEU A 250 0.18 -15.59 3.87
N SER A 251 -0.97 -15.08 4.23
CA SER A 251 -2.17 -15.92 4.42
C SER A 251 -2.96 -16.10 3.15
#